data_3159e1d1fdd62b39f98b56e9c716801a
#
_entry.id   3159e1d1fdd62b39f98b56e9c716801a
#
_cell.length_a   1.000
_cell.length_b   1.000
_cell.length_c   1.000
_cell.angle_alpha   90.00
_cell.angle_beta   90.00
_cell.angle_gamma   90.00
#
_symmetry.space_group_name_H-M   'P 1'
#
loop_
_entity.id
_entity.type
_entity.pdbx_description
1 polymer ?
#
loop_
_entity_poly.entity_id
_entity_poly.type
_entity_poly.pdbx_seq_one_letter_code
_entity_poly.pdbx_strand_id
1 'polypeptide(L)'
;MIDFTVFQCYNSIEKHFKEAKSKMKKILSAAVALLCFFSVSVFSPSKSEAATAMTEASFQTSLEKFRNTVYGEGSTYKNNVKLYGGAQCFGYANQLAKYIYGSYPTGSMSGVGVSGGWQVSYGAEAVDALHVGDIVRFRYHSIFVTDIYNGYVFFTDANSDGANTVTWQGWMEVSYLKELISEKLASGVCSADGIWHTGWVAHYKNWKNMPKSTVNFDGNGGVNSTMMYIEIVPRVVEDGAGFVAEQLFSYYDYRFSGYTVRRDNDNKWYVSGKGWLTQEEINAGGYSKKLYAPDEKVTVDASWKRGITGECSFTLVAQWRRGDGVVGDANGDGEVDLIDAMMIFYDVAKKESVAWYRRSRCDIDLDLRIDIEDAMKVFFFVAKKIPSLE
;
A
#
# COMPACT_ATOMS: atom_id res chain seq x y z
N MET A 1 -11.77 -21.74 33.01
CA MET A 1 -13.21 -21.63 32.68
C MET A 1 -13.33 -20.32 31.93
N ILE A 2 -13.20 -20.34 30.61
CA ILE A 2 -13.26 -19.12 29.78
C ILE A 2 -14.73 -18.75 29.63
N ASP A 3 -15.03 -17.52 29.99
CA ASP A 3 -16.36 -16.98 30.13
C ASP A 3 -17.17 -17.04 28.83
N PHE A 4 -18.27 -17.79 28.85
CA PHE A 4 -19.19 -18.04 27.73
C PHE A 4 -19.83 -16.72 27.20
N THR A 5 -19.78 -15.65 27.99
CA THR A 5 -20.35 -14.33 27.69
C THR A 5 -19.51 -13.58 26.65
N VAL A 6 -18.20 -13.72 26.68
CA VAL A 6 -17.27 -13.08 25.72
C VAL A 6 -17.42 -13.68 24.33
N PHE A 7 -17.65 -14.99 24.25
CA PHE A 7 -17.86 -15.68 22.96
C PHE A 7 -19.20 -15.31 22.30
N GLN A 8 -20.24 -15.04 23.08
CA GLN A 8 -21.53 -14.56 22.54
C GLN A 8 -21.45 -13.12 22.03
N CYS A 9 -20.71 -12.24 22.70
CA CYS A 9 -20.49 -10.87 22.23
C CYS A 9 -19.70 -10.85 20.90
N TYR A 10 -18.67 -11.65 20.79
CA TYR A 10 -17.86 -11.74 19.56
C TYR A 10 -18.70 -12.18 18.35
N ASN A 11 -19.52 -13.22 18.51
CA ASN A 11 -20.40 -13.74 17.44
C ASN A 11 -21.51 -12.73 17.06
N SER A 12 -21.99 -11.93 18.01
CA SER A 12 -22.97 -10.87 17.72
C SER A 12 -22.38 -9.72 16.91
N ILE A 13 -21.16 -9.30 17.24
CA ILE A 13 -20.43 -8.23 16.53
C ILE A 13 -20.10 -8.69 15.09
N GLU A 14 -19.63 -9.92 14.91
CA GLU A 14 -19.32 -10.48 13.59
C GLU A 14 -20.57 -10.58 12.70
N LYS A 15 -21.71 -10.94 13.26
CA LYS A 15 -22.99 -10.98 12.53
C LYS A 15 -23.42 -9.58 12.07
N HIS A 16 -23.34 -8.57 12.93
CA HIS A 16 -23.68 -7.19 12.56
C HIS A 16 -22.72 -6.60 11.52
N PHE A 17 -21.43 -6.94 11.59
CA PHE A 17 -20.46 -6.54 10.55
C PHE A 17 -20.76 -7.18 9.20
N LYS A 18 -21.12 -8.46 9.16
CA LYS A 18 -21.52 -9.15 7.91
C LYS A 18 -22.81 -8.57 7.30
N GLU A 19 -23.77 -8.23 8.13
CA GLU A 19 -25.03 -7.59 7.69
C GLU A 19 -24.83 -6.17 7.16
N ALA A 20 -23.98 -5.36 7.82
CA ALA A 20 -23.62 -4.02 7.36
C ALA A 20 -22.86 -4.06 6.02
N LYS A 21 -21.90 -4.99 5.86
CA LYS A 21 -21.16 -5.20 4.62
C LYS A 21 -22.05 -5.66 3.47
N SER A 22 -23.08 -6.48 3.75
CA SER A 22 -24.08 -6.90 2.77
C SER A 22 -25.00 -5.76 2.32
N LYS A 23 -25.44 -4.90 3.25
CA LYS A 23 -26.25 -3.72 2.92
C LYS A 23 -25.46 -2.69 2.11
N MET A 24 -24.20 -2.46 2.43
CA MET A 24 -23.32 -1.56 1.69
C MET A 24 -23.05 -2.06 0.25
N LYS A 25 -22.85 -3.37 0.06
CA LYS A 25 -22.75 -3.97 -1.30
C LYS A 25 -24.00 -3.74 -2.14
N LYS A 26 -25.20 -3.84 -1.56
CA LYS A 26 -26.47 -3.62 -2.27
C LYS A 26 -26.68 -2.15 -2.65
N ILE A 27 -26.26 -1.21 -1.82
CA ILE A 27 -26.33 0.24 -2.10
C ILE A 27 -25.32 0.61 -3.19
N LEU A 28 -24.09 0.07 -3.15
CA LEU A 28 -23.08 0.30 -4.18
C LEU A 28 -23.47 -0.27 -5.54
N SER A 29 -24.09 -1.48 -5.58
CA SER A 29 -24.57 -2.08 -6.83
C SER A 29 -25.75 -1.32 -7.45
N ALA A 30 -26.60 -0.69 -6.66
CA ALA A 30 -27.70 0.15 -7.15
C ALA A 30 -27.22 1.49 -7.72
N ALA A 31 -26.15 2.07 -7.13
CA ALA A 31 -25.53 3.32 -7.63
C ALA A 31 -24.74 3.12 -8.94
N VAL A 32 -24.10 1.95 -9.12
CA VAL A 32 -23.38 1.61 -10.36
C VAL A 32 -24.32 1.29 -11.53
N ALA A 33 -25.51 0.73 -11.27
CA ALA A 33 -26.50 0.44 -12.31
C ALA A 33 -27.11 1.70 -12.95
N LEU A 34 -27.04 2.86 -12.31
CA LEU A 34 -27.61 4.12 -12.82
C LEU A 34 -26.63 4.92 -13.70
N LEU A 35 -25.34 4.54 -13.75
CA LEU A 35 -24.28 5.22 -14.52
C LEU A 35 -23.89 4.51 -15.83
N CYS A 36 -24.50 3.38 -16.18
CA CYS A 36 -24.15 2.58 -17.36
C CYS A 36 -24.94 2.89 -18.63
N PHE A 37 -25.59 4.06 -18.76
CA PHE A 37 -26.22 4.48 -20.00
C PHE A 37 -25.52 5.69 -20.63
N PHE A 38 -24.25 5.57 -21.00
CA PHE A 38 -23.66 6.45 -22.03
C PHE A 38 -22.53 5.75 -22.78
N SER A 39 -22.81 5.56 -24.07
CA SER A 39 -21.89 5.38 -25.21
C SER A 39 -20.90 4.18 -25.16
N VAL A 40 -21.34 3.07 -25.71
CA VAL A 40 -20.48 2.12 -26.41
C VAL A 40 -20.02 2.78 -27.73
N SER A 41 -18.85 3.41 -27.70
CA SER A 41 -18.12 3.70 -28.93
C SER A 41 -17.34 2.45 -29.30
N VAL A 42 -17.72 1.83 -30.39
CA VAL A 42 -16.98 0.75 -31.05
C VAL A 42 -15.63 1.33 -31.50
N PHE A 43 -14.55 1.02 -30.77
CA PHE A 43 -13.21 1.33 -31.24
C PHE A 43 -12.79 0.29 -32.28
N SER A 44 -12.86 0.68 -33.56
CA SER A 44 -12.15 -0.03 -34.63
C SER A 44 -10.65 0.18 -34.45
N PRO A 45 -9.80 -0.85 -34.58
CA PRO A 45 -8.35 -0.67 -34.49
C PRO A 45 -7.86 0.05 -35.75
N SER A 46 -7.58 1.34 -35.62
CA SER A 46 -6.85 2.08 -36.65
C SER A 46 -5.35 1.85 -36.50
N LYS A 47 -4.71 1.51 -37.61
CA LYS A 47 -3.28 1.56 -37.97
C LYS A 47 -2.27 1.77 -36.85
N SER A 48 -1.20 0.97 -36.86
CA SER A 48 -0.05 0.98 -35.98
C SER A 48 0.50 2.39 -35.74
N GLU A 49 0.00 3.07 -34.73
CA GLU A 49 0.79 4.06 -34.03
C GLU A 49 1.95 3.32 -33.36
N ALA A 50 3.17 3.84 -33.51
CA ALA A 50 4.30 3.35 -32.74
C ALA A 50 3.86 3.31 -31.26
N ALA A 51 3.87 2.12 -30.66
CA ALA A 51 3.36 1.92 -29.30
C ALA A 51 4.05 2.93 -28.39
N THR A 52 3.31 3.84 -27.81
CA THR A 52 3.83 4.82 -26.86
C THR A 52 4.55 4.05 -25.74
N ALA A 53 5.78 4.44 -25.44
CA ALA A 53 6.55 3.77 -24.41
C ALA A 53 5.80 3.83 -23.07
N MET A 54 5.75 2.71 -22.36
CA MET A 54 5.08 2.57 -21.07
C MET A 54 5.83 3.38 -20.01
N THR A 55 5.10 4.11 -19.18
CA THR A 55 5.61 4.73 -17.95
C THR A 55 4.95 4.05 -16.74
N GLU A 56 5.56 4.12 -15.57
CA GLU A 56 4.95 3.57 -14.35
C GLU A 56 3.56 4.18 -14.09
N ALA A 57 3.40 5.48 -14.33
CA ALA A 57 2.09 6.15 -14.19
C ALA A 57 1.03 5.60 -15.14
N SER A 58 1.37 5.36 -16.42
CA SER A 58 0.45 4.77 -17.40
C SER A 58 0.15 3.30 -17.11
N PHE A 59 1.15 2.58 -16.62
CA PHE A 59 1.01 1.20 -16.14
C PHE A 59 0.03 1.12 -14.97
N GLN A 60 0.24 1.90 -13.92
CA GLN A 60 -0.63 1.91 -12.73
C GLN A 60 -2.07 2.29 -13.09
N THR A 61 -2.26 3.30 -13.95
CA THR A 61 -3.60 3.69 -14.44
C THR A 61 -4.29 2.53 -15.15
N SER A 62 -3.56 1.79 -15.98
CA SER A 62 -4.09 0.64 -16.72
C SER A 62 -4.39 -0.54 -15.79
N LEU A 63 -3.53 -0.75 -14.80
CA LEU A 63 -3.66 -1.79 -13.78
C LEU A 63 -4.91 -1.57 -12.93
N GLU A 64 -5.10 -0.35 -12.41
CA GLU A 64 -6.29 0.04 -11.65
C GLU A 64 -7.57 -0.11 -12.48
N LYS A 65 -7.53 0.31 -13.74
CA LYS A 65 -8.67 0.17 -14.64
C LYS A 65 -9.04 -1.30 -14.86
N PHE A 66 -8.05 -2.17 -15.09
CA PHE A 66 -8.28 -3.61 -15.24
C PHE A 66 -8.88 -4.20 -13.96
N ARG A 67 -8.31 -3.89 -12.79
CA ARG A 67 -8.83 -4.32 -11.49
C ARG A 67 -10.28 -3.92 -11.27
N ASN A 68 -10.64 -2.69 -11.63
CA ASN A 68 -11.97 -2.14 -11.36
C ASN A 68 -13.02 -2.56 -12.39
N THR A 69 -12.62 -2.92 -13.63
CA THR A 69 -13.57 -3.16 -14.73
C THR A 69 -13.57 -4.58 -15.28
N VAL A 70 -12.50 -5.34 -15.08
CA VAL A 70 -12.35 -6.70 -15.66
C VAL A 70 -12.35 -7.77 -14.58
N TYR A 71 -11.35 -7.76 -13.70
CA TYR A 71 -11.22 -8.74 -12.62
C TYR A 71 -10.79 -8.05 -11.32
N GLY A 72 -11.74 -7.84 -10.41
CA GLY A 72 -11.48 -7.35 -9.04
C GLY A 72 -10.99 -8.46 -8.09
N GLU A 73 -10.64 -8.06 -6.89
CA GLU A 73 -10.29 -8.97 -5.80
C GLU A 73 -11.40 -10.00 -5.57
N GLY A 74 -11.04 -11.27 -5.48
CA GLY A 74 -11.98 -12.37 -5.23
C GLY A 74 -12.89 -12.71 -6.41
N SER A 75 -12.71 -12.10 -7.59
CA SER A 75 -13.45 -12.48 -8.79
C SER A 75 -12.94 -13.79 -9.36
N THR A 76 -13.80 -14.53 -10.06
CA THR A 76 -13.38 -15.79 -10.69
C THR A 76 -12.85 -15.54 -12.09
N TYR A 77 -11.59 -15.94 -12.33
CA TYR A 77 -10.99 -15.88 -13.66
C TYR A 77 -11.64 -16.94 -14.58
N LYS A 78 -12.17 -16.46 -15.70
CA LYS A 78 -12.72 -17.34 -16.74
C LYS A 78 -11.58 -17.77 -17.68
N ASN A 79 -11.15 -18.99 -17.51
CA ASN A 79 -10.09 -19.61 -18.29
C ASN A 79 -10.32 -19.46 -19.80
N ASN A 80 -9.35 -18.86 -20.50
CA ASN A 80 -9.41 -18.68 -21.95
C ASN A 80 -8.11 -19.11 -22.66
N VAL A 81 -7.87 -20.41 -22.64
CA VAL A 81 -6.66 -21.03 -23.19
C VAL A 81 -6.42 -20.65 -24.67
N LYS A 82 -7.49 -20.48 -25.45
CA LYS A 82 -7.39 -20.19 -26.89
C LYS A 82 -6.91 -18.75 -27.14
N LEU A 83 -7.24 -17.81 -26.29
CA LEU A 83 -6.93 -16.38 -26.51
C LEU A 83 -5.56 -15.98 -25.94
N TYR A 84 -5.16 -16.57 -24.80
CA TYR A 84 -3.99 -16.12 -24.06
C TYR A 84 -2.92 -17.20 -23.85
N GLY A 85 -2.95 -18.28 -24.63
CA GLY A 85 -1.90 -19.30 -24.67
C GLY A 85 -1.73 -20.13 -23.41
N GLY A 86 -2.64 -20.00 -22.43
CA GLY A 86 -2.56 -20.70 -21.16
C GLY A 86 -3.86 -20.70 -20.41
N ALA A 87 -3.90 -21.53 -19.37
CA ALA A 87 -5.02 -21.68 -18.45
C ALA A 87 -4.68 -21.09 -17.10
N GLN A 88 -5.68 -20.81 -16.28
CA GLN A 88 -5.51 -20.45 -14.88
C GLN A 88 -4.58 -19.24 -14.68
N CYS A 89 -3.59 -19.34 -13.79
CA CYS A 89 -2.66 -18.27 -13.45
C CYS A 89 -1.90 -17.69 -14.66
N PHE A 90 -1.41 -18.55 -15.56
CA PHE A 90 -0.65 -18.08 -16.72
C PHE A 90 -1.53 -17.36 -17.75
N GLY A 91 -2.73 -17.89 -18.03
CA GLY A 91 -3.70 -17.22 -18.90
C GLY A 91 -4.16 -15.87 -18.34
N TYR A 92 -4.35 -15.79 -17.03
CA TYR A 92 -4.69 -14.54 -16.35
C TYR A 92 -3.58 -13.49 -16.50
N ALA A 93 -2.32 -13.85 -16.19
CA ALA A 93 -1.18 -12.96 -16.33
C ALA A 93 -1.01 -12.45 -17.78
N ASN A 94 -1.19 -13.34 -18.77
CA ASN A 94 -1.16 -12.97 -20.19
C ASN A 94 -2.31 -12.06 -20.59
N GLN A 95 -3.52 -12.27 -20.08
CA GLN A 95 -4.66 -11.40 -20.33
C GLN A 95 -4.44 -10.00 -19.77
N LEU A 96 -3.90 -9.90 -18.56
CA LEU A 96 -3.55 -8.63 -17.94
C LEU A 96 -2.46 -7.91 -18.74
N ALA A 97 -1.39 -8.64 -19.16
CA ALA A 97 -0.34 -8.09 -20.02
C ALA A 97 -0.92 -7.59 -21.36
N LYS A 98 -1.81 -8.35 -21.98
CA LYS A 98 -2.50 -7.94 -23.23
C LYS A 98 -3.30 -6.67 -23.05
N TYR A 99 -3.97 -6.53 -21.92
CA TYR A 99 -4.76 -5.34 -21.62
C TYR A 99 -3.88 -4.09 -21.44
N ILE A 100 -2.75 -4.24 -20.72
CA ILE A 100 -1.85 -3.12 -20.41
C ILE A 100 -0.96 -2.76 -21.59
N TYR A 101 -0.33 -3.75 -22.23
CA TYR A 101 0.72 -3.54 -23.24
C TYR A 101 0.25 -3.77 -24.69
N GLY A 102 -0.97 -4.21 -24.89
CA GLY A 102 -1.45 -4.62 -26.21
C GLY A 102 -0.83 -5.94 -26.71
N SER A 103 0.08 -6.54 -25.96
CA SER A 103 0.77 -7.80 -26.26
C SER A 103 1.02 -8.60 -24.99
N TYR A 104 1.41 -9.87 -25.12
CA TYR A 104 1.83 -10.74 -24.03
C TYR A 104 2.91 -11.70 -24.52
N PRO A 105 3.70 -12.30 -23.62
CA PRO A 105 4.81 -13.18 -24.02
C PRO A 105 4.27 -14.49 -24.62
N THR A 106 3.78 -14.42 -25.85
CA THR A 106 3.35 -15.58 -26.64
C THR A 106 4.27 -15.80 -27.81
N GLY A 107 4.12 -16.88 -28.38
CA GLY A 107 4.78 -17.29 -29.60
C GLY A 107 5.61 -18.50 -29.33
N SER A 108 6.30 -18.95 -30.36
CA SER A 108 7.30 -20.00 -30.23
C SER A 108 8.29 -19.51 -29.19
N MET A 109 8.13 -20.03 -28.05
CA MET A 109 8.88 -19.82 -26.83
C MET A 109 10.26 -20.45 -26.95
N SER A 110 10.83 -20.40 -28.14
CA SER A 110 12.20 -20.75 -28.44
C SER A 110 13.07 -19.56 -28.07
N GLY A 111 13.49 -19.54 -26.94
CA GLY A 111 14.58 -18.95 -26.19
C GLY A 111 15.23 -17.64 -26.56
N VAL A 112 15.02 -17.03 -27.69
CA VAL A 112 15.59 -15.74 -28.03
C VAL A 112 14.63 -14.98 -28.93
N GLY A 113 14.02 -13.97 -28.40
CA GLY A 113 13.14 -13.09 -29.14
C GLY A 113 11.68 -13.46 -29.04
N VAL A 114 11.13 -13.36 -27.87
CA VAL A 114 9.68 -13.33 -27.65
C VAL A 114 9.13 -12.14 -28.43
N SER A 115 8.16 -12.39 -29.31
CA SER A 115 7.53 -11.34 -30.12
C SER A 115 6.78 -10.32 -29.27
N GLY A 116 6.48 -9.15 -29.80
CA GLY A 116 5.62 -8.17 -29.13
C GLY A 116 6.30 -7.32 -28.07
N GLY A 117 7.62 -7.18 -28.09
CA GLY A 117 8.35 -6.29 -27.19
C GLY A 117 8.75 -6.93 -25.85
N TRP A 118 8.64 -8.24 -25.72
CA TRP A 118 9.00 -8.98 -24.50
C TRP A 118 10.42 -9.56 -24.57
N GLN A 119 11.02 -9.77 -23.39
CA GLN A 119 12.27 -10.49 -23.18
C GLN A 119 12.06 -11.47 -22.05
N VAL A 120 12.63 -12.68 -22.16
CA VAL A 120 12.58 -13.70 -21.12
C VAL A 120 13.99 -13.96 -20.59
N SER A 121 14.10 -14.02 -19.27
CA SER A 121 15.32 -14.36 -18.54
C SER A 121 15.01 -15.51 -17.56
N TYR A 122 15.97 -16.39 -17.32
CA TYR A 122 15.78 -17.62 -16.54
C TYR A 122 16.57 -17.60 -15.24
N GLY A 123 16.07 -18.33 -14.25
CA GLY A 123 16.73 -18.57 -12.97
C GLY A 123 16.75 -17.37 -12.03
N ALA A 124 17.42 -17.54 -10.88
CA ALA A 124 17.44 -16.55 -9.80
C ALA A 124 17.95 -15.17 -10.23
N GLU A 125 18.91 -15.11 -11.14
CA GLU A 125 19.48 -13.86 -11.62
C GLU A 125 18.45 -12.99 -12.40
N ALA A 126 17.40 -13.60 -12.96
CA ALA A 126 16.31 -12.86 -13.59
C ALA A 126 15.56 -11.97 -12.61
N VAL A 127 15.54 -12.31 -11.33
CA VAL A 127 14.87 -11.54 -10.28
C VAL A 127 15.62 -10.25 -9.93
N ASP A 128 16.92 -10.18 -10.17
CA ASP A 128 17.72 -8.97 -9.90
C ASP A 128 17.33 -7.80 -10.82
N ALA A 129 16.77 -8.12 -12.00
CA ALA A 129 16.29 -7.14 -12.97
C ALA A 129 14.74 -7.05 -13.00
N LEU A 130 14.06 -7.57 -11.96
CA LEU A 130 12.62 -7.59 -11.90
C LEU A 130 12.04 -6.17 -11.91
N HIS A 131 10.97 -6.00 -12.70
CA HIS A 131 10.29 -4.73 -12.87
C HIS A 131 8.78 -4.88 -12.67
N VAL A 132 8.10 -3.80 -12.29
CA VAL A 132 6.63 -3.78 -12.28
C VAL A 132 6.11 -4.13 -13.68
N GLY A 133 5.05 -4.93 -13.71
CA GLY A 133 4.47 -5.41 -14.96
C GLY A 133 5.12 -6.65 -15.57
N ASP A 134 6.15 -7.20 -14.92
CA ASP A 134 6.73 -8.47 -15.33
C ASP A 134 5.79 -9.64 -15.02
N ILE A 135 5.89 -10.69 -15.86
CA ILE A 135 5.28 -11.98 -15.56
C ILE A 135 6.38 -12.90 -15.06
N VAL A 136 6.20 -13.44 -13.87
CA VAL A 136 7.11 -14.41 -13.28
C VAL A 136 6.47 -15.79 -13.29
N ARG A 137 7.24 -16.79 -13.76
CA ARG A 137 6.85 -18.19 -13.77
C ARG A 137 7.78 -19.01 -12.91
N PHE A 138 7.22 -19.76 -11.95
CA PHE A 138 7.97 -20.65 -11.08
C PHE A 138 7.13 -21.91 -10.77
N ARG A 139 7.80 -23.03 -10.61
CA ARG A 139 7.14 -24.34 -10.41
C ARG A 139 5.98 -24.55 -11.38
N TYR A 140 4.75 -24.43 -10.94
CA TYR A 140 3.50 -24.53 -11.73
C TYR A 140 2.62 -23.29 -11.60
N HIS A 141 3.17 -22.17 -11.11
CA HIS A 141 2.44 -20.94 -10.87
C HIS A 141 2.99 -19.75 -11.67
N SER A 142 2.13 -18.79 -11.94
CA SER A 142 2.50 -17.51 -12.56
C SER A 142 1.89 -16.37 -11.78
N ILE A 143 2.69 -15.34 -11.60
CA ILE A 143 2.28 -14.07 -11.00
C ILE A 143 2.52 -12.93 -11.98
N PHE A 144 1.76 -11.86 -11.85
CA PHE A 144 1.99 -10.59 -12.53
C PHE A 144 2.40 -9.54 -11.50
N VAL A 145 3.61 -8.99 -11.64
CA VAL A 145 4.21 -8.06 -10.66
C VAL A 145 3.50 -6.73 -10.70
N THR A 146 2.96 -6.28 -9.57
CA THR A 146 2.24 -5.02 -9.45
C THR A 146 3.05 -3.93 -8.79
N ASP A 147 3.98 -4.30 -7.89
CA ASP A 147 4.85 -3.38 -7.18
C ASP A 147 6.10 -4.09 -6.65
N ILE A 148 7.18 -3.34 -6.40
CA ILE A 148 8.42 -3.85 -5.81
C ILE A 148 8.97 -2.78 -4.89
N TYR A 149 9.05 -3.05 -3.60
CA TYR A 149 9.71 -2.15 -2.65
C TYR A 149 10.12 -2.87 -1.36
N ASN A 150 11.11 -2.34 -0.70
CA ASN A 150 11.61 -2.82 0.60
C ASN A 150 11.92 -4.33 0.65
N GLY A 151 12.45 -4.90 -0.44
CA GLY A 151 12.78 -6.33 -0.49
C GLY A 151 11.59 -7.26 -0.72
N TYR A 152 10.41 -6.73 -0.98
CA TYR A 152 9.18 -7.48 -1.28
C TYR A 152 8.75 -7.27 -2.72
N VAL A 153 8.15 -8.30 -3.29
CA VAL A 153 7.44 -8.28 -4.55
C VAL A 153 5.96 -8.38 -4.26
N PHE A 154 5.19 -7.43 -4.75
CA PHE A 154 3.73 -7.44 -4.72
C PHE A 154 3.21 -7.89 -6.08
N PHE A 155 2.13 -8.67 -6.09
CA PHE A 155 1.64 -9.25 -7.32
C PHE A 155 0.14 -9.50 -7.32
N THR A 156 -0.40 -9.70 -8.51
CA THR A 156 -1.72 -10.28 -8.73
C THR A 156 -1.59 -11.61 -9.45
N ASP A 157 -2.46 -12.53 -9.13
CA ASP A 157 -2.51 -13.84 -9.76
C ASP A 157 -3.95 -14.38 -9.86
N ALA A 158 -4.08 -15.55 -10.44
CA ALA A 158 -5.32 -16.31 -10.37
C ALA A 158 -5.01 -17.77 -10.06
N ASN A 159 -5.95 -18.43 -9.34
CA ASN A 159 -5.88 -19.84 -9.06
C ASN A 159 -4.77 -20.29 -8.06
N SER A 160 -4.28 -19.41 -7.22
CA SER A 160 -3.44 -19.79 -6.08
C SER A 160 -4.20 -20.68 -5.07
N ASP A 161 -5.52 -20.52 -5.01
CA ASP A 161 -6.45 -21.30 -4.18
C ASP A 161 -7.03 -22.55 -4.85
N GLY A 162 -6.67 -22.84 -6.11
CA GLY A 162 -7.25 -23.93 -6.90
C GLY A 162 -8.67 -23.67 -7.44
N ALA A 163 -9.29 -22.54 -7.11
CA ALA A 163 -10.66 -22.18 -7.49
C ALA A 163 -10.76 -21.15 -8.62
N ASN A 164 -9.64 -20.79 -9.26
CA ASN A 164 -9.52 -19.71 -10.24
C ASN A 164 -9.88 -18.33 -9.68
N THR A 165 -9.74 -18.12 -8.38
CA THR A 165 -9.95 -16.81 -7.75
C THR A 165 -8.81 -15.87 -8.07
N VAL A 166 -9.13 -14.62 -8.42
CA VAL A 166 -8.16 -13.55 -8.66
C VAL A 166 -7.79 -12.90 -7.34
N THR A 167 -6.49 -12.80 -7.08
CA THR A 167 -5.90 -12.13 -5.91
C THR A 167 -5.11 -10.90 -6.35
N TRP A 168 -5.34 -9.75 -5.70
CA TRP A 168 -4.62 -8.50 -5.92
C TRP A 168 -3.66 -8.14 -4.78
N GLN A 169 -3.69 -8.90 -3.71
CA GLN A 169 -2.94 -8.64 -2.47
C GLN A 169 -1.84 -9.69 -2.23
N GLY A 170 -1.35 -10.33 -3.30
CA GLY A 170 -0.23 -11.26 -3.19
C GLY A 170 1.07 -10.51 -2.90
N TRP A 171 1.88 -11.06 -2.02
CA TRP A 171 3.22 -10.55 -1.73
C TRP A 171 4.16 -11.68 -1.30
N MET A 172 5.46 -11.49 -1.54
CA MET A 172 6.51 -12.37 -1.04
C MET A 172 7.85 -11.64 -0.97
N GLU A 173 8.79 -12.16 -0.20
CA GLU A 173 10.16 -11.64 -0.20
C GLU A 173 10.86 -11.92 -1.53
N VAL A 174 11.68 -10.97 -2.00
CA VAL A 174 12.51 -11.14 -3.21
C VAL A 174 13.44 -12.34 -3.08
N SER A 175 14.00 -12.58 -1.89
CA SER A 175 14.84 -13.74 -1.56
C SER A 175 14.10 -15.07 -1.77
N TYR A 176 12.86 -15.15 -1.30
CA TYR A 176 12.03 -16.32 -1.48
C TYR A 176 11.62 -16.54 -2.95
N LEU A 177 11.32 -15.46 -3.67
CA LEU A 177 11.06 -15.55 -5.11
C LEU A 177 12.28 -16.08 -5.88
N LYS A 178 13.50 -15.67 -5.53
CA LYS A 178 14.74 -16.22 -6.10
C LYS A 178 14.88 -17.71 -5.86
N GLU A 179 14.53 -18.20 -4.69
CA GLU A 179 14.52 -19.61 -4.37
C GLU A 179 13.51 -20.37 -5.25
N LEU A 180 12.28 -19.91 -5.31
CA LEU A 180 11.20 -20.53 -6.09
C LEU A 180 11.53 -20.59 -7.61
N ILE A 181 12.10 -19.53 -8.15
CA ILE A 181 12.43 -19.45 -9.58
C ILE A 181 13.65 -20.30 -9.95
N SER A 182 14.52 -20.61 -8.99
CA SER A 182 15.68 -21.49 -9.17
C SER A 182 15.29 -22.95 -9.30
N GLU A 183 14.11 -23.33 -8.82
CA GLU A 183 13.64 -24.69 -8.90
C GLU A 183 13.25 -25.05 -10.35
N LYS A 184 13.42 -26.34 -10.70
CA LYS A 184 12.99 -26.86 -12.00
C LYS A 184 11.46 -26.75 -12.12
N LEU A 185 10.98 -26.28 -13.26
CA LEU A 185 9.55 -26.23 -13.56
C LEU A 185 8.92 -27.64 -13.48
N ALA A 186 7.71 -27.71 -12.93
CA ALA A 186 6.98 -28.96 -12.81
C ALA A 186 6.62 -29.52 -14.20
N SER A 187 6.47 -30.84 -14.27
CA SER A 187 6.02 -31.53 -15.47
C SER A 187 4.68 -30.97 -15.97
N GLY A 188 4.54 -30.74 -17.26
CA GLY A 188 3.37 -30.10 -17.88
C GLY A 188 3.40 -28.57 -17.90
N VAL A 189 4.41 -27.95 -17.27
CA VAL A 189 4.63 -26.51 -17.25
C VAL A 189 5.93 -26.22 -18.00
N CYS A 190 5.85 -25.94 -19.30
CA CYS A 190 7.04 -25.64 -20.08
C CYS A 190 7.52 -24.22 -19.81
N SER A 191 8.83 -24.04 -19.98
CA SER A 191 9.44 -22.75 -20.18
C SER A 191 8.98 -22.12 -21.49
N ALA A 192 9.39 -20.87 -21.71
CA ALA A 192 9.06 -20.13 -22.91
C ALA A 192 9.59 -20.75 -24.22
N ASP A 193 10.61 -21.54 -24.18
CA ASP A 193 11.20 -22.23 -25.34
C ASP A 193 10.75 -23.69 -25.53
N GLY A 194 9.81 -24.14 -24.71
CA GLY A 194 9.32 -25.53 -24.73
C GLY A 194 10.24 -26.54 -24.04
N ILE A 195 11.31 -26.06 -23.38
CA ILE A 195 12.29 -26.87 -22.65
C ILE A 195 12.02 -26.76 -21.16
N TRP A 196 12.37 -27.79 -20.39
CA TRP A 196 12.25 -27.82 -18.94
C TRP A 196 13.43 -27.10 -18.27
N HIS A 197 13.30 -25.79 -18.14
CA HIS A 197 14.27 -24.95 -17.43
C HIS A 197 13.85 -24.70 -15.95
N THR A 198 14.66 -23.93 -15.25
CA THR A 198 14.27 -23.23 -14.03
C THR A 198 13.15 -22.24 -14.34
N GLY A 199 12.57 -21.59 -13.31
CA GLY A 199 11.61 -20.53 -13.52
C GLY A 199 12.16 -19.37 -14.35
N TRP A 200 11.30 -18.48 -14.80
CA TRP A 200 11.65 -17.36 -15.67
C TRP A 200 10.86 -16.10 -15.39
N VAL A 201 11.42 -14.96 -15.80
CA VAL A 201 10.79 -13.64 -15.81
C VAL A 201 10.61 -13.19 -17.26
N ALA A 202 9.39 -12.82 -17.63
CA ALA A 202 9.11 -12.14 -18.91
C ALA A 202 8.95 -10.64 -18.65
N HIS A 203 9.85 -9.87 -19.23
CA HIS A 203 9.94 -8.42 -19.10
C HIS A 203 9.47 -7.73 -20.38
N TYR A 204 8.61 -6.69 -20.25
CA TYR A 204 8.23 -5.83 -21.37
C TYR A 204 9.27 -4.74 -21.59
N LYS A 205 9.88 -4.66 -22.76
CA LYS A 205 11.06 -3.80 -23.04
C LYS A 205 10.75 -2.35 -23.34
N ASN A 206 9.53 -2.02 -23.75
CA ASN A 206 9.20 -0.67 -24.21
C ASN A 206 8.76 0.24 -23.07
N TRP A 207 9.60 0.35 -22.04
CA TRP A 207 9.45 1.30 -20.95
C TRP A 207 10.20 2.59 -21.23
N LYS A 208 9.61 3.72 -20.89
CA LYS A 208 10.27 5.02 -20.90
C LYS A 208 10.90 5.25 -19.52
N ASN A 209 12.21 5.46 -19.52
CA ASN A 209 12.89 5.85 -18.29
C ASN A 209 12.43 7.25 -17.88
N MET A 210 11.75 7.36 -16.75
CA MET A 210 11.35 8.59 -16.11
C MET A 210 12.30 8.88 -14.95
N PRO A 211 12.52 10.17 -14.60
CA PRO A 211 13.22 10.51 -13.37
C PRO A 211 12.56 9.84 -12.18
N LYS A 212 13.35 9.40 -11.21
CA LYS A 212 12.89 8.72 -10.00
C LYS A 212 13.13 9.58 -8.76
N SER A 213 12.34 9.33 -7.75
CA SER A 213 12.48 9.91 -6.41
C SER A 213 12.42 8.81 -5.37
N THR A 214 13.14 8.99 -4.28
CA THR A 214 12.97 8.15 -3.10
C THR A 214 11.84 8.72 -2.24
N VAL A 215 10.91 7.88 -1.85
CA VAL A 215 9.85 8.21 -0.90
C VAL A 215 10.02 7.31 0.31
N ASN A 216 10.24 7.91 1.46
CA ASN A 216 10.36 7.22 2.73
C ASN A 216 9.02 7.32 3.47
N PHE A 217 8.54 6.22 4.02
CA PHE A 217 7.44 6.24 4.97
C PHE A 217 8.04 6.19 6.38
N ASP A 218 7.76 7.22 7.17
CA ASP A 218 8.23 7.38 8.55
C ASP A 218 7.05 7.18 9.49
N GLY A 219 7.15 6.21 10.38
CA GLY A 219 6.12 5.89 11.36
C GLY A 219 5.90 6.98 12.41
N ASN A 220 6.79 7.96 12.54
CA ASN A 220 6.71 9.03 13.54
C ASN A 220 6.41 8.45 14.94
N GLY A 221 7.29 7.55 15.40
CA GLY A 221 7.14 6.79 16.64
C GLY A 221 6.38 5.47 16.49
N GLY A 222 5.55 5.32 15.46
CA GLY A 222 4.90 4.04 15.14
C GLY A 222 5.86 3.06 14.50
N VAL A 223 5.56 1.77 14.63
CA VAL A 223 6.36 0.67 14.09
C VAL A 223 5.56 -0.15 13.08
N ASN A 224 6.24 -0.65 12.05
CA ASN A 224 5.66 -1.58 11.10
C ASN A 224 5.83 -3.01 11.62
N SER A 225 4.75 -3.61 12.10
CA SER A 225 4.77 -4.96 12.66
C SER A 225 4.96 -6.06 11.62
N THR A 226 4.60 -5.79 10.37
CA THR A 226 4.71 -6.74 9.26
C THR A 226 6.14 -6.83 8.74
N MET A 227 6.90 -5.73 8.83
CA MET A 227 8.27 -5.60 8.33
C MET A 227 9.30 -5.55 9.45
N MET A 228 9.23 -6.45 10.43
CA MET A 228 10.23 -6.61 11.49
C MET A 228 10.46 -5.33 12.34
N TYR A 229 9.40 -4.59 12.65
CA TYR A 229 9.46 -3.38 13.48
C TYR A 229 10.31 -2.23 12.90
N ILE A 230 10.35 -2.10 11.58
CA ILE A 230 11.03 -1.00 10.91
C ILE A 230 10.22 0.29 11.07
N GLU A 231 10.88 1.39 11.43
CA GLU A 231 10.28 2.71 11.59
C GLU A 231 10.22 3.49 10.27
N ILE A 232 11.09 3.18 9.31
CA ILE A 232 11.16 3.84 8.00
C ILE A 232 11.13 2.80 6.90
N VAL A 233 10.19 2.93 5.97
CA VAL A 233 10.02 2.06 4.80
C VAL A 233 10.33 2.87 3.53
N PRO A 234 11.45 2.61 2.84
CA PRO A 234 11.79 3.31 1.60
C PRO A 234 11.07 2.73 0.38
N ARG A 235 10.71 3.61 -0.56
CA ARG A 235 10.15 3.27 -1.86
C ARG A 235 10.75 4.16 -2.94
N VAL A 236 11.05 3.61 -4.11
CA VAL A 236 11.48 4.38 -5.29
C VAL A 236 10.28 4.57 -6.21
N VAL A 237 9.98 5.80 -6.59
CA VAL A 237 8.81 6.16 -7.39
C VAL A 237 9.22 6.98 -8.60
N GLU A 238 8.70 6.64 -9.78
CA GLU A 238 8.89 7.46 -10.98
C GLU A 238 8.04 8.73 -10.96
N ASP A 239 8.52 9.78 -11.59
CA ASP A 239 7.77 11.04 -11.72
C ASP A 239 6.44 10.83 -12.47
N GLY A 240 5.37 11.29 -11.86
CA GLY A 240 4.00 11.11 -12.35
C GLY A 240 3.35 9.79 -11.90
N ALA A 241 4.11 8.85 -11.35
CA ALA A 241 3.54 7.68 -10.73
C ALA A 241 2.88 8.03 -9.39
N GLY A 242 1.79 7.33 -9.09
CA GLY A 242 1.10 7.45 -7.83
C GLY A 242 1.22 6.16 -7.02
N PHE A 243 1.13 6.29 -5.73
CA PHE A 243 1.03 5.18 -4.79
C PHE A 243 -0.04 5.49 -3.75
N VAL A 244 -0.52 4.47 -3.08
CA VAL A 244 -1.55 4.64 -2.04
C VAL A 244 -0.86 4.95 -0.71
N ALA A 245 -1.39 5.90 0.04
CA ALA A 245 -0.96 6.24 1.40
C ALA A 245 -1.52 5.20 2.40
N GLU A 246 -1.07 3.95 2.26
CA GLU A 246 -1.49 2.84 3.11
C GLU A 246 -1.06 3.05 4.57
N GLN A 247 -1.85 2.56 5.51
CA GLN A 247 -1.44 2.50 6.91
C GLN A 247 -0.38 1.40 7.10
N LEU A 248 0.90 1.79 7.05
CA LEU A 248 2.03 0.87 7.22
C LEU A 248 2.46 0.69 8.67
N PHE A 249 2.01 1.55 9.58
CA PHE A 249 2.48 1.61 10.96
C PHE A 249 1.34 1.50 11.96
N SER A 250 1.68 1.08 13.17
CA SER A 250 0.84 1.15 14.37
C SER A 250 1.60 1.83 15.50
N TYR A 251 0.91 2.54 16.36
CA TYR A 251 1.53 3.22 17.51
C TYR A 251 0.62 3.11 18.71
N TYR A 252 0.93 2.25 19.65
CA TYR A 252 0.13 1.96 20.84
C TYR A 252 -1.39 1.92 20.54
N ASP A 253 -2.18 2.74 21.24
CA ASP A 253 -3.63 2.93 21.04
C ASP A 253 -3.98 4.18 20.23
N TYR A 254 -2.97 4.85 19.63
CA TYR A 254 -3.22 5.98 18.73
C TYR A 254 -3.86 5.49 17.43
N ARG A 255 -4.67 6.35 16.83
CA ARG A 255 -5.30 6.09 15.53
C ARG A 255 -4.53 6.79 14.43
N PHE A 256 -4.23 6.06 13.39
CA PHE A 256 -3.63 6.60 12.18
C PHE A 256 -4.57 7.59 11.50
N SER A 257 -4.07 8.80 11.21
CA SER A 257 -4.84 9.86 10.53
C SER A 257 -4.41 10.06 9.07
N GLY A 258 -3.27 9.53 8.68
CA GLY A 258 -2.69 9.72 7.35
C GLY A 258 -1.24 10.19 7.42
N TYR A 259 -0.75 10.75 6.33
CA TYR A 259 0.63 11.25 6.23
C TYR A 259 0.68 12.73 5.87
N THR A 260 1.64 13.45 6.46
CA THR A 260 2.12 14.72 5.92
C THR A 260 3.42 14.49 5.15
N VAL A 261 3.72 15.31 4.14
CA VAL A 261 4.89 15.10 3.29
C VAL A 261 5.95 16.18 3.55
N ARG A 262 7.16 15.72 3.79
CA ARG A 262 8.36 16.55 3.90
C ARG A 262 9.27 16.29 2.69
N ARG A 263 9.82 17.34 2.10
CA ARG A 263 10.89 17.25 1.12
C ARG A 263 12.23 17.32 1.86
N ASP A 264 13.00 16.24 1.80
CA ASP A 264 14.17 16.06 2.66
C ASP A 264 15.34 16.95 2.23
N ASN A 265 15.45 17.26 0.92
CA ASN A 265 16.54 18.06 0.36
C ASN A 265 16.64 19.46 0.96
N ASP A 266 15.53 20.06 1.38
CA ASP A 266 15.48 21.43 1.94
C ASP A 266 14.60 21.52 3.20
N ASN A 267 14.19 20.38 3.75
CA ASN A 267 13.39 20.24 4.96
C ASN A 267 12.09 21.07 4.94
N LYS A 268 11.39 21.09 3.79
CA LYS A 268 10.13 21.78 3.61
C LYS A 268 8.96 20.84 3.62
N TRP A 269 7.81 21.33 4.09
CA TRP A 269 6.56 20.58 4.15
C TRP A 269 5.61 21.01 3.06
N TYR A 270 4.84 20.08 2.53
CA TYR A 270 3.83 20.38 1.52
C TYR A 270 2.57 20.97 2.15
N VAL A 271 2.16 22.13 1.67
CA VAL A 271 0.94 22.85 2.09
C VAL A 271 0.04 23.03 0.88
N SER A 272 -1.21 22.58 1.00
CA SER A 272 -2.18 22.63 -0.10
C SER A 272 -2.38 24.08 -0.57
N GLY A 273 -2.26 24.30 -1.88
CA GLY A 273 -2.42 25.64 -2.50
C GLY A 273 -1.26 26.64 -2.25
N LYS A 274 -0.26 26.27 -1.45
CA LYS A 274 0.91 27.10 -1.16
C LYS A 274 2.23 26.48 -1.65
N GLY A 275 2.28 25.16 -1.79
CA GLY A 275 3.49 24.42 -2.16
C GLY A 275 4.38 24.11 -0.96
N TRP A 276 5.69 24.22 -1.15
CA TRP A 276 6.71 23.80 -0.17
C TRP A 276 7.12 24.94 0.74
N LEU A 277 6.83 24.85 2.03
CA LEU A 277 7.12 25.85 3.06
C LEU A 277 7.96 25.26 4.19
N THR A 278 8.81 26.08 4.82
CA THR A 278 9.49 25.71 6.06
C THR A 278 8.50 25.67 7.22
N GLN A 279 8.88 25.07 8.35
CA GLN A 279 8.02 25.04 9.52
C GLN A 279 7.76 26.46 10.08
N GLU A 280 8.75 27.35 9.98
CA GLU A 280 8.62 28.75 10.40
C GLU A 280 7.62 29.51 9.52
N GLU A 281 7.66 29.31 8.20
CA GLU A 281 6.71 29.93 7.26
C GLU A 281 5.28 29.41 7.50
N ILE A 282 5.14 28.12 7.82
CA ILE A 282 3.84 27.50 8.17
C ILE A 282 3.29 28.16 9.44
N ASN A 283 4.10 28.23 10.49
CA ASN A 283 3.70 28.79 11.77
C ASN A 283 3.36 30.30 11.64
N ALA A 284 4.19 31.06 10.96
CA ALA A 284 3.96 32.51 10.75
C ALA A 284 2.70 32.80 9.92
N GLY A 285 2.38 31.93 8.96
CA GLY A 285 1.22 32.09 8.09
C GLY A 285 -0.06 31.44 8.63
N GLY A 286 0.00 30.73 9.74
CA GLY A 286 -1.14 29.96 10.27
C GLY A 286 -1.62 28.86 9.30
N TYR A 287 -0.71 28.29 8.51
CA TYR A 287 -1.04 27.26 7.52
C TYR A 287 -1.01 25.87 8.15
N SER A 288 -1.74 24.94 7.54
CA SER A 288 -1.68 23.51 7.87
C SER A 288 -0.96 22.72 6.78
N LYS A 289 -0.11 21.77 7.18
CA LYS A 289 0.46 20.79 6.26
C LYS A 289 -0.65 20.02 5.58
N LYS A 290 -0.48 19.68 4.29
CA LYS A 290 -1.45 18.78 3.64
C LYS A 290 -1.39 17.41 4.32
N LEU A 291 -2.52 16.94 4.84
CA LEU A 291 -2.72 15.58 5.29
C LEU A 291 -3.24 14.73 4.11
N TYR A 292 -2.53 13.68 3.78
CA TYR A 292 -2.99 12.63 2.90
C TYR A 292 -3.67 11.57 3.75
N ALA A 293 -4.98 11.42 3.55
CA ALA A 293 -5.79 10.47 4.32
C ALA A 293 -5.33 9.01 4.07
N PRO A 294 -5.66 8.07 4.98
CA PRO A 294 -5.46 6.65 4.70
C PRO A 294 -6.08 6.26 3.36
N ASP A 295 -5.36 5.50 2.57
CA ASP A 295 -5.73 5.03 1.22
C ASP A 295 -5.88 6.14 0.15
N GLU A 296 -5.52 7.39 0.45
CA GLU A 296 -5.44 8.45 -0.55
C GLU A 296 -4.27 8.20 -1.51
N LYS A 297 -4.50 8.41 -2.81
CA LYS A 297 -3.44 8.32 -3.81
C LYS A 297 -2.52 9.55 -3.74
N VAL A 298 -1.24 9.31 -3.55
CA VAL A 298 -0.17 10.31 -3.56
C VAL A 298 0.55 10.20 -4.90
N THR A 299 0.77 11.31 -5.59
CA THR A 299 1.52 11.36 -6.85
C THR A 299 2.72 12.29 -6.70
N VAL A 300 3.90 11.78 -6.97
CA VAL A 300 5.12 12.58 -7.04
C VAL A 300 5.24 13.13 -8.44
N ASP A 301 5.03 14.41 -8.62
CA ASP A 301 5.13 15.08 -9.92
C ASP A 301 6.34 16.02 -9.99
N ALA A 302 6.61 16.56 -11.20
CA ALA A 302 7.72 17.47 -11.42
C ALA A 302 7.64 18.74 -10.57
N SER A 303 6.44 19.14 -10.09
CA SER A 303 6.29 20.33 -9.23
C SER A 303 6.88 20.10 -7.84
N TRP A 304 6.90 18.88 -7.37
CA TRP A 304 7.52 18.50 -6.09
C TRP A 304 9.02 18.72 -6.08
N LYS A 305 9.65 18.54 -7.24
CA LYS A 305 11.12 18.70 -7.43
C LYS A 305 11.55 20.11 -7.79
N ARG A 306 10.61 21.05 -7.99
CA ARG A 306 10.95 22.40 -8.45
C ARG A 306 11.97 23.07 -7.55
N GLY A 307 13.09 23.48 -8.14
CA GLY A 307 14.21 24.11 -7.43
C GLY A 307 15.22 23.15 -6.82
N ILE A 308 15.04 21.82 -6.99
CA ILE A 308 15.99 20.80 -6.56
C ILE A 308 16.74 20.28 -7.79
N THR A 309 18.06 20.20 -7.67
CA THR A 309 18.96 19.59 -8.68
C THR A 309 19.43 18.22 -8.17
N GLY A 310 19.38 17.21 -9.03
CA GLY A 310 19.78 15.85 -8.69
C GLY A 310 18.64 14.98 -8.16
N GLU A 311 19.00 13.96 -7.39
CA GLU A 311 18.03 13.07 -6.76
C GLU A 311 17.21 13.78 -5.70
N CYS A 312 15.91 13.50 -5.65
CA CYS A 312 15.00 14.09 -4.71
C CYS A 312 14.44 13.00 -3.77
N SER A 313 14.42 13.33 -2.49
CA SER A 313 13.86 12.46 -1.45
C SER A 313 12.71 13.17 -0.74
N PHE A 314 11.68 12.41 -0.45
CA PHE A 314 10.50 12.84 0.29
C PHE A 314 10.24 11.88 1.45
N THR A 315 9.80 12.42 2.57
CA THR A 315 9.37 11.61 3.70
C THR A 315 7.88 11.84 3.97
N LEU A 316 7.10 10.77 3.91
CA LEU A 316 5.72 10.72 4.38
C LEU A 316 5.75 10.41 5.87
N VAL A 317 5.43 11.41 6.69
CA VAL A 317 5.48 11.32 8.15
C VAL A 317 4.09 10.99 8.67
N ALA A 318 3.94 9.83 9.32
CA ALA A 318 2.69 9.37 9.87
C ALA A 318 2.13 10.39 10.89
N GLN A 319 0.84 10.61 10.82
CA GLN A 319 0.11 11.47 11.73
C GLN A 319 -0.83 10.63 12.57
N TRP A 320 -0.81 10.87 13.85
CA TRP A 320 -1.56 10.13 14.84
C TRP A 320 -2.59 11.03 15.52
N ARG A 321 -3.69 10.46 15.94
CA ARG A 321 -4.68 11.10 16.79
C ARG A 321 -4.99 10.20 17.98
N ARG A 322 -5.54 10.76 19.04
CA ARG A 322 -5.95 9.98 20.22
C ARG A 322 -6.85 8.81 19.83
N GLY A 323 -6.67 7.71 20.52
CA GLY A 323 -7.62 6.62 20.59
C GLY A 323 -8.91 7.02 21.32
N ASP A 324 -9.75 6.04 21.60
CA ASP A 324 -11.01 6.29 22.34
C ASP A 324 -10.73 6.40 23.84
N GLY A 325 -11.55 7.21 24.52
CA GLY A 325 -11.55 7.36 25.97
C GLY A 325 -11.49 8.80 26.41
N VAL A 326 -11.50 9.01 27.70
CA VAL A 326 -11.45 10.34 28.32
C VAL A 326 -9.99 10.80 28.36
N VAL A 327 -9.73 12.03 27.89
CA VAL A 327 -8.38 12.61 27.91
C VAL A 327 -7.96 12.85 29.36
N GLY A 328 -6.78 12.35 29.72
CA GLY A 328 -6.25 12.43 31.07
C GLY A 328 -6.60 11.24 31.98
N ASP A 329 -7.53 10.37 31.58
CA ASP A 329 -7.94 9.17 32.33
C ASP A 329 -6.91 8.04 32.16
N ALA A 330 -5.89 8.04 32.97
CA ALA A 330 -4.78 7.08 32.92
C ALA A 330 -5.14 5.72 33.54
N ASN A 331 -6.00 5.70 34.54
CA ASN A 331 -6.43 4.48 35.23
C ASN A 331 -7.62 3.79 34.51
N GLY A 332 -8.38 4.52 33.67
CA GLY A 332 -9.48 4.01 32.85
C GLY A 332 -10.77 3.82 33.60
N ASP A 333 -11.00 4.56 34.70
CA ASP A 333 -12.23 4.52 35.46
C ASP A 333 -13.32 5.47 34.93
N GLY A 334 -12.98 6.32 33.96
CA GLY A 334 -13.87 7.27 33.30
C GLY A 334 -13.90 8.66 33.95
N GLU A 335 -13.20 8.86 35.05
CA GLU A 335 -13.01 10.15 35.70
C GLU A 335 -11.57 10.65 35.48
N VAL A 336 -11.32 11.93 35.68
CA VAL A 336 -9.97 12.50 35.62
C VAL A 336 -9.69 13.15 36.95
N ASP A 337 -8.83 12.52 37.72
CA ASP A 337 -8.53 12.94 39.08
C ASP A 337 -7.03 12.96 39.41
N LEU A 338 -6.69 13.11 40.69
CA LEU A 338 -5.29 13.17 41.14
C LEU A 338 -4.56 11.84 40.93
N ILE A 339 -5.28 10.71 40.92
CA ILE A 339 -4.68 9.37 40.71
C ILE A 339 -4.10 9.29 39.28
N ASP A 340 -4.83 9.82 38.29
CA ASP A 340 -4.39 9.87 36.91
C ASP A 340 -3.14 10.71 36.75
N ALA A 341 -3.14 11.92 37.31
CA ALA A 341 -1.93 12.77 37.27
C ALA A 341 -0.72 12.06 37.90
N MET A 342 -0.93 11.33 39.01
CA MET A 342 0.14 10.56 39.63
C MET A 342 0.57 9.36 38.80
N MET A 343 -0.35 8.66 38.14
CA MET A 343 -0.02 7.54 37.24
C MET A 343 0.82 8.01 36.05
N ILE A 344 0.45 9.12 35.42
CA ILE A 344 1.25 9.73 34.34
C ILE A 344 2.63 10.13 34.88
N PHE A 345 2.70 10.76 36.05
CA PHE A 345 3.97 11.12 36.69
C PHE A 345 4.86 9.89 36.96
N TYR A 346 4.27 8.76 37.40
CA TYR A 346 5.02 7.53 37.64
C TYR A 346 5.53 6.89 36.34
N ASP A 347 4.76 6.97 35.24
CA ASP A 347 5.24 6.55 33.91
C ASP A 347 6.45 7.37 33.48
N VAL A 348 6.40 8.69 33.62
CA VAL A 348 7.52 9.62 33.34
C VAL A 348 8.73 9.29 34.24
N ALA A 349 8.48 9.02 35.51
CA ALA A 349 9.54 8.66 36.46
C ALA A 349 10.05 7.21 36.29
N LYS A 350 9.51 6.45 35.34
CA LYS A 350 9.81 5.02 35.08
C LYS A 350 9.64 4.13 36.32
N LYS A 351 8.68 4.47 37.18
CA LYS A 351 8.32 3.70 38.37
C LYS A 351 7.22 2.69 38.09
N GLU A 352 6.26 3.09 37.30
CA GLU A 352 5.12 2.29 36.88
C GLU A 352 4.70 2.78 35.50
N SER A 353 4.32 1.90 34.59
CA SER A 353 3.96 2.28 33.23
C SER A 353 2.45 2.32 33.03
N VAL A 354 1.97 3.37 32.39
CA VAL A 354 0.59 3.43 31.89
C VAL A 354 0.39 2.29 30.88
N ALA A 355 -0.76 1.63 30.95
CA ALA A 355 -1.10 0.54 30.05
C ALA A 355 -1.02 0.99 28.58
N TRP A 356 -0.45 0.16 27.70
CA TRP A 356 -0.19 0.49 26.29
C TRP A 356 -1.44 0.96 25.54
N TYR A 357 -2.63 0.46 25.89
CA TYR A 357 -3.93 0.80 25.30
C TYR A 357 -4.59 2.03 25.92
N ARG A 358 -3.86 2.82 26.69
CA ARG A 358 -4.31 4.09 27.31
C ARG A 358 -3.29 5.22 27.11
N ARG A 359 -2.20 4.94 26.41
CA ARG A 359 -1.11 5.92 26.26
C ARG A 359 -1.57 7.18 25.54
N SER A 360 -2.40 7.04 24.50
CA SER A 360 -2.86 8.17 23.71
C SER A 360 -3.70 9.18 24.48
N ARG A 361 -4.38 8.74 25.55
CA ARG A 361 -5.17 9.65 26.40
C ARG A 361 -4.34 10.34 27.48
N CYS A 362 -3.14 9.84 27.76
CA CYS A 362 -2.19 10.42 28.69
C CYS A 362 -1.23 11.44 28.03
N ASP A 363 -1.15 11.45 26.72
CA ASP A 363 -0.44 12.44 25.90
C ASP A 363 -1.39 13.63 25.64
N ILE A 364 -1.31 14.64 26.50
CA ILE A 364 -2.30 15.72 26.54
C ILE A 364 -2.12 16.71 25.41
N ASP A 365 -0.89 16.95 24.93
CA ASP A 365 -0.63 17.87 23.84
C ASP A 365 -0.43 17.22 22.48
N LEU A 366 -0.51 15.88 22.43
CA LEU A 366 -0.34 15.08 21.20
C LEU A 366 1.03 15.26 20.53
N ASP A 367 2.09 15.40 21.33
CA ASP A 367 3.46 15.44 20.84
C ASP A 367 4.05 14.02 20.64
N LEU A 368 3.25 12.98 20.92
CA LEU A 368 3.57 11.54 20.85
C LEU A 368 4.51 11.07 21.97
N ARG A 369 4.59 11.82 23.03
CA ARG A 369 5.34 11.47 24.24
C ARG A 369 4.41 11.53 25.43
N ILE A 370 4.77 10.84 26.48
CA ILE A 370 4.18 11.05 27.80
C ILE A 370 5.30 11.59 28.66
N ASP A 371 5.19 12.85 29.04
CA ASP A 371 6.22 13.52 29.81
C ASP A 371 5.64 14.34 30.99
N ILE A 372 6.49 15.14 31.64
CA ILE A 372 6.10 15.89 32.79
C ILE A 372 5.05 16.96 32.50
N GLU A 373 5.00 17.47 31.28
CA GLU A 373 4.03 18.50 30.88
C GLU A 373 2.62 17.92 30.87
N ASP A 374 2.46 16.66 30.43
CA ASP A 374 1.18 15.95 30.47
C ASP A 374 0.70 15.74 31.89
N ALA A 375 1.57 15.22 32.76
CA ALA A 375 1.24 15.03 34.17
C ALA A 375 0.83 16.33 34.83
N MET A 376 1.54 17.44 34.54
CA MET A 376 1.24 18.76 35.09
C MET A 376 -0.06 19.34 34.53
N LYS A 377 -0.38 19.12 33.25
CA LYS A 377 -1.66 19.55 32.67
C LYS A 377 -2.84 18.86 33.36
N VAL A 378 -2.78 17.54 33.55
CA VAL A 378 -3.80 16.78 34.28
C VAL A 378 -3.91 17.29 35.72
N PHE A 379 -2.78 17.49 36.41
CA PHE A 379 -2.77 18.05 37.77
C PHE A 379 -3.42 19.42 37.83
N PHE A 380 -3.11 20.34 36.91
CA PHE A 380 -3.69 21.67 36.87
C PHE A 380 -5.20 21.65 36.57
N PHE A 381 -5.62 20.71 35.68
CA PHE A 381 -7.03 20.49 35.42
C PHE A 381 -7.79 20.06 36.71
N VAL A 382 -7.30 19.04 37.40
CA VAL A 382 -7.85 18.54 38.64
C VAL A 382 -7.86 19.63 39.71
N ALA A 383 -6.81 20.43 39.81
CA ALA A 383 -6.71 21.58 40.71
C ALA A 383 -7.54 22.79 40.26
N LYS A 384 -8.35 22.67 39.19
CA LYS A 384 -9.18 23.76 38.62
C LYS A 384 -8.40 25.01 38.27
N LYS A 385 -7.12 24.86 37.84
CA LYS A 385 -6.26 25.94 37.35
C LYS A 385 -6.40 26.16 35.85
N ILE A 386 -6.78 25.14 35.10
CA ILE A 386 -7.16 25.22 33.70
C ILE A 386 -8.55 24.65 33.47
N PRO A 387 -9.33 25.16 32.49
CA PRO A 387 -10.76 24.79 32.35
C PRO A 387 -10.95 23.46 31.59
N SER A 388 -9.99 23.02 30.79
CA SER A 388 -10.04 21.79 29.99
C SER A 388 -8.65 21.23 29.76
N LEU A 389 -8.58 19.97 29.32
CA LEU A 389 -7.37 19.30 28.84
C LEU A 389 -7.25 19.36 27.30
N GLU A 390 -8.30 19.83 26.62
CA GLU A 390 -8.34 20.01 25.15
C GLU A 390 -8.34 21.49 24.77
#